data_701747098496e2d008274b8a428d74ec
#
_entry.id   701747098496e2d008274b8a428d74ec
#
_cell.length_a   1.000
_cell.length_b   1.000
_cell.length_c   1.000
_cell.angle_alpha   90.00
_cell.angle_beta   90.00
_cell.angle_gamma   90.00
#
_symmetry.space_group_name_H-M   'P 1'
#
loop_
_entity.id
_entity.type
_entity.pdbx_description
1 polymer ?
#
loop_
_entity_poly.entity_id
_entity_poly.type
_entity_poly.pdbx_seq_one_letter_code
_entity_poly.pdbx_strand_id
1 'polypeptide(L)'
;ENLKNRTVFSLDMGALVAGAKYRGEFEERLKSVLNEVKKSEGKIILFIDELHTIVGAGKTDGAMDAGNLLKPMLARGELHCIGATTLDEYRQYIEKDPALERRFQPVQVDEPTVEDTISILRGLKERYEVFHGVKISDNALIAAATLSDRYITDRFLPDKAIDLVDEACAMIKTEMDSMPSEMDDLAHRITQLQIEQVSLKKETDALSQSRLKDLEKELAELQDKFRSMKAKWENEKNAIGKVQTLREQIEQTNAAIEKAQREYDLNKAAELKYGKLPQLQKQLEEEEKIAAAKKEDSLLRDRVTDEEIARIVARWTGIPVEKLVEG
;
A
#
# COMPACT_ATOMS: atom_id res chain seq x y z
N GLU A 1 14.08 18.74 -25.17
CA GLU A 1 13.03 19.52 -25.86
C GLU A 1 12.15 18.65 -26.78
N ASN A 2 12.70 17.64 -27.45
CA ASN A 2 11.96 16.80 -28.41
C ASN A 2 10.85 15.92 -27.79
N LEU A 3 10.83 15.74 -26.48
CA LEU A 3 9.84 14.95 -25.77
C LEU A 3 8.78 15.80 -25.07
N LYS A 4 8.93 17.13 -25.09
CA LYS A 4 7.88 18.04 -24.60
C LYS A 4 6.61 17.87 -25.44
N ASN A 5 5.45 17.85 -24.78
CA ASN A 5 4.13 17.68 -25.41
C ASN A 5 3.90 16.30 -26.04
N ARG A 6 4.68 15.29 -25.67
CA ARG A 6 4.40 13.89 -25.97
C ARG A 6 3.59 13.28 -24.84
N THR A 7 2.70 12.38 -25.18
CA THR A 7 1.89 11.65 -24.20
C THR A 7 2.32 10.18 -24.17
N VAL A 8 2.57 9.66 -22.99
CA VAL A 8 2.86 8.23 -22.78
C VAL A 8 1.56 7.51 -22.45
N PHE A 9 1.20 6.52 -23.26
CA PHE A 9 0.06 5.64 -23.03
C PHE A 9 0.53 4.24 -22.68
N SER A 10 0.03 3.70 -21.59
CA SER A 10 0.24 2.29 -21.23
C SER A 10 -0.73 1.42 -21.99
N LEU A 11 -0.21 0.40 -22.68
CA LEU A 11 -1.02 -0.61 -23.33
C LEU A 11 -1.52 -1.61 -22.29
N ASP A 12 -2.84 -1.65 -22.07
CA ASP A 12 -3.47 -2.62 -21.18
C ASP A 12 -3.77 -3.91 -21.94
N MET A 13 -2.90 -4.89 -21.78
CA MET A 13 -3.06 -6.22 -22.40
C MET A 13 -4.26 -6.97 -21.84
N GLY A 14 -4.55 -6.80 -20.55
CA GLY A 14 -5.73 -7.41 -19.93
C GLY A 14 -7.03 -6.92 -20.57
N ALA A 15 -7.14 -5.61 -20.83
CA ALA A 15 -8.30 -5.02 -21.51
C ALA A 15 -8.44 -5.51 -22.96
N LEU A 16 -7.31 -5.70 -23.66
CA LEU A 16 -7.34 -6.21 -25.05
C LEU A 16 -7.81 -7.67 -25.13
N VAL A 17 -7.46 -8.48 -24.14
CA VAL A 17 -7.83 -9.91 -24.06
C VAL A 17 -9.22 -10.08 -23.47
N ALA A 18 -9.66 -9.22 -22.57
CA ALA A 18 -10.94 -9.32 -21.89
C ALA A 18 -12.11 -9.29 -22.89
N GLY A 19 -12.89 -10.37 -22.91
CA GLY A 19 -14.04 -10.52 -23.80
C GLY A 19 -13.70 -10.83 -25.26
N ALA A 20 -12.44 -11.02 -25.63
CA ALA A 20 -12.07 -11.53 -26.94
C ALA A 20 -12.42 -13.03 -27.01
N LYS A 21 -13.33 -13.40 -27.91
CA LYS A 21 -13.80 -14.78 -28.06
C LYS A 21 -12.85 -15.65 -28.87
N TYR A 22 -11.99 -15.04 -29.69
CA TYR A 22 -11.05 -15.72 -30.56
C TYR A 22 -9.84 -14.81 -30.88
N ARG A 23 -8.76 -15.43 -31.36
CA ARG A 23 -7.49 -14.75 -31.67
C ARG A 23 -7.63 -13.55 -32.62
N GLY A 24 -8.47 -13.66 -33.64
CA GLY A 24 -8.65 -12.59 -34.61
C GLY A 24 -9.21 -11.29 -34.00
N GLU A 25 -10.10 -11.40 -33.01
CA GLU A 25 -10.66 -10.25 -32.33
C GLU A 25 -9.60 -9.48 -31.49
N PHE A 26 -8.70 -10.20 -30.84
CA PHE A 26 -7.56 -9.57 -30.16
C PHE A 26 -6.62 -8.86 -31.15
N GLU A 27 -6.28 -9.52 -32.26
CA GLU A 27 -5.42 -8.94 -33.30
C GLU A 27 -6.04 -7.68 -33.90
N GLU A 28 -7.34 -7.65 -34.13
CA GLU A 28 -8.06 -6.47 -34.62
C GLU A 28 -8.05 -5.32 -33.61
N ARG A 29 -8.27 -5.61 -32.33
CA ARG A 29 -8.19 -4.61 -31.26
C ARG A 29 -6.80 -4.01 -31.15
N LEU A 30 -5.77 -4.86 -31.14
CA LEU A 30 -4.38 -4.40 -31.10
C LEU A 30 -4.03 -3.56 -32.34
N LYS A 31 -4.43 -4.00 -33.55
CA LYS A 31 -4.28 -3.23 -34.79
C LYS A 31 -4.92 -1.85 -34.70
N SER A 32 -6.12 -1.77 -34.14
CA SER A 32 -6.84 -0.51 -33.97
C SER A 32 -6.06 0.46 -33.08
N VAL A 33 -5.57 0.00 -31.93
CA VAL A 33 -4.73 0.80 -31.00
C VAL A 33 -3.45 1.25 -31.69
N LEU A 34 -2.74 0.35 -32.34
CA LEU A 34 -1.48 0.67 -33.04
C LEU A 34 -1.67 1.67 -34.19
N ASN A 35 -2.79 1.60 -34.91
CA ASN A 35 -3.12 2.55 -35.95
C ASN A 35 -3.40 3.95 -35.39
N GLU A 36 -4.07 4.06 -34.24
CA GLU A 36 -4.26 5.35 -33.57
C GLU A 36 -2.91 5.95 -33.11
N VAL A 37 -2.02 5.12 -32.55
CA VAL A 37 -0.67 5.56 -32.20
C VAL A 37 0.10 6.04 -33.44
N LYS A 38 0.02 5.32 -34.56
CA LYS A 38 0.64 5.70 -35.82
C LYS A 38 0.11 7.04 -36.37
N LYS A 39 -1.22 7.25 -36.34
CA LYS A 39 -1.85 8.51 -36.78
C LYS A 39 -1.44 9.73 -35.96
N SER A 40 -0.97 9.52 -34.75
CA SER A 40 -0.49 10.61 -33.89
C SER A 40 0.83 11.24 -34.35
N GLU A 41 1.49 10.67 -35.36
CA GLU A 41 2.77 11.14 -35.91
C GLU A 41 3.84 11.36 -34.82
N GLY A 42 3.94 10.41 -33.90
CA GLY A 42 4.93 10.43 -32.83
C GLY A 42 4.55 11.30 -31.62
N LYS A 43 3.33 11.83 -31.55
CA LYS A 43 2.85 12.51 -30.34
C LYS A 43 2.55 11.54 -29.19
N ILE A 44 2.25 10.29 -29.50
CA ILE A 44 2.01 9.22 -28.57
C ILE A 44 3.24 8.31 -28.48
N ILE A 45 3.71 8.07 -27.28
CA ILE A 45 4.71 7.05 -26.96
C ILE A 45 3.96 5.92 -26.26
N LEU A 46 4.02 4.72 -26.82
CA LEU A 46 3.37 3.56 -26.27
C LEU A 46 4.26 2.89 -25.21
N PHE A 47 3.76 2.70 -24.01
CA PHE A 47 4.43 1.90 -22.98
C PHE A 47 3.80 0.51 -22.92
N ILE A 48 4.64 -0.52 -22.96
CA ILE A 48 4.22 -1.92 -22.88
C ILE A 48 4.99 -2.56 -21.72
N ASP A 49 4.27 -2.85 -20.64
CA ASP A 49 4.83 -3.63 -19.55
C ASP A 49 4.87 -5.13 -19.92
N GLU A 50 5.81 -5.84 -19.36
CA GLU A 50 6.05 -7.25 -19.69
C GLU A 50 6.08 -7.54 -21.19
N LEU A 51 6.88 -6.76 -21.94
CA LEU A 51 6.97 -6.81 -23.40
C LEU A 51 7.17 -8.24 -23.94
N HIS A 52 7.86 -9.10 -23.19
CA HIS A 52 8.09 -10.50 -23.55
C HIS A 52 6.80 -11.30 -23.74
N THR A 53 5.71 -10.93 -23.06
CA THR A 53 4.41 -11.62 -23.19
C THR A 53 3.79 -11.41 -24.56
N ILE A 54 4.11 -10.30 -25.22
CA ILE A 54 3.58 -9.94 -26.54
C ILE A 54 4.44 -10.51 -27.66
N VAL A 55 5.78 -10.52 -27.49
CA VAL A 55 6.71 -10.77 -28.58
C VAL A 55 7.33 -12.15 -28.61
N GLY A 56 7.27 -12.92 -27.52
CA GLY A 56 8.01 -14.18 -27.45
C GLY A 56 7.33 -15.36 -26.78
N ALA A 57 6.41 -15.13 -25.85
CA ALA A 57 5.76 -16.20 -25.11
C ALA A 57 4.70 -16.97 -25.90
N GLY A 58 4.42 -16.55 -27.12
CA GLY A 58 3.34 -17.06 -27.97
C GLY A 58 3.67 -18.32 -28.79
N LYS A 59 4.74 -19.03 -28.50
CA LYS A 59 5.10 -20.25 -29.24
C LYS A 59 4.44 -21.53 -28.72
N THR A 60 3.68 -21.46 -27.66
CA THR A 60 2.80 -22.56 -27.25
C THR A 60 1.48 -22.45 -27.98
N ASP A 61 0.97 -23.58 -28.49
CA ASP A 61 -0.29 -23.66 -29.23
C ASP A 61 -1.42 -22.88 -28.55
N GLY A 62 -1.87 -21.79 -29.20
CA GLY A 62 -2.97 -20.94 -28.73
C GLY A 62 -2.58 -19.59 -28.13
N ALA A 63 -1.31 -19.28 -27.91
CA ALA A 63 -0.89 -17.97 -27.40
C ALA A 63 -0.80 -16.92 -28.50
N MET A 64 -1.18 -15.69 -28.16
CA MET A 64 -1.30 -14.56 -29.08
C MET A 64 0.07 -13.98 -29.39
N ASP A 65 0.54 -14.13 -30.61
CA ASP A 65 1.79 -13.51 -31.07
C ASP A 65 1.49 -12.13 -31.70
N ALA A 66 1.57 -11.09 -30.90
CA ALA A 66 1.46 -9.70 -31.35
C ALA A 66 2.79 -9.18 -31.93
N GLY A 67 3.86 -9.92 -31.80
CA GLY A 67 5.17 -9.53 -32.33
C GLY A 67 5.15 -9.27 -33.82
N ASN A 68 4.40 -10.05 -34.57
CA ASN A 68 4.26 -9.87 -36.02
C ASN A 68 3.55 -8.56 -36.42
N LEU A 69 2.75 -7.99 -35.53
CA LEU A 69 2.14 -6.68 -35.74
C LEU A 69 3.07 -5.52 -35.36
N LEU A 70 3.83 -5.69 -34.27
CA LEU A 70 4.74 -4.66 -33.76
C LEU A 70 6.02 -4.53 -34.59
N LYS A 71 6.62 -5.63 -34.99
CA LYS A 71 7.92 -5.64 -35.72
C LYS A 71 7.94 -4.75 -36.97
N PRO A 72 6.96 -4.80 -37.88
CA PRO A 72 6.96 -3.94 -39.07
C PRO A 72 6.82 -2.45 -38.74
N MET A 73 6.02 -2.11 -37.73
CA MET A 73 5.80 -0.72 -37.34
C MET A 73 7.02 -0.12 -36.64
N LEU A 74 7.68 -0.90 -35.79
CA LEU A 74 8.96 -0.53 -35.19
C LEU A 74 10.05 -0.37 -36.27
N ALA A 75 10.05 -1.28 -37.23
CA ALA A 75 11.00 -1.26 -38.33
C ALA A 75 10.94 0.03 -39.19
N ARG A 76 9.74 0.53 -39.40
CA ARG A 76 9.49 1.72 -40.21
C ARG A 76 9.54 3.01 -39.40
N GLY A 77 9.78 2.95 -38.08
CA GLY A 77 9.75 4.13 -37.22
C GLY A 77 8.36 4.74 -37.04
N GLU A 78 7.31 3.97 -37.33
CA GLU A 78 5.92 4.39 -37.21
C GLU A 78 5.39 4.31 -35.76
N LEU A 79 6.12 3.58 -34.91
CA LEU A 79 5.76 3.36 -33.51
C LEU A 79 6.94 3.76 -32.62
N HIS A 80 6.68 4.68 -31.69
CA HIS A 80 7.56 4.96 -30.57
C HIS A 80 7.10 4.17 -29.36
N CYS A 81 7.94 3.24 -28.89
CA CYS A 81 7.57 2.29 -27.87
C CYS A 81 8.64 2.21 -26.76
N ILE A 82 8.17 2.18 -25.53
CA ILE A 82 8.97 1.83 -24.35
C ILE A 82 8.48 0.47 -23.86
N GLY A 83 9.32 -0.54 -23.91
CA GLY A 83 9.03 -1.87 -23.38
C GLY A 83 9.73 -2.10 -22.05
N ALA A 84 9.05 -2.68 -21.10
CA ALA A 84 9.62 -3.12 -19.83
C ALA A 84 9.64 -4.64 -19.75
N THR A 85 10.71 -5.22 -19.23
CA THR A 85 10.86 -6.66 -19.05
C THR A 85 11.97 -6.96 -18.02
N THR A 86 12.12 -8.20 -17.62
CA THR A 86 13.25 -8.64 -16.79
C THR A 86 14.48 -8.93 -17.64
N LEU A 87 15.66 -8.99 -17.01
CA LEU A 87 16.91 -9.32 -17.72
C LEU A 87 16.88 -10.72 -18.34
N ASP A 88 16.31 -11.70 -17.65
CA ASP A 88 16.24 -13.08 -18.14
C ASP A 88 15.30 -13.21 -19.34
N GLU A 89 14.15 -12.57 -19.28
CA GLU A 89 13.17 -12.54 -20.37
C GLU A 89 13.65 -11.71 -21.57
N TYR A 90 14.38 -10.61 -21.30
CA TYR A 90 15.06 -9.87 -22.37
C TYR A 90 16.03 -10.77 -23.15
N ARG A 91 16.91 -11.49 -22.46
CA ARG A 91 17.85 -12.42 -23.09
C ARG A 91 17.17 -13.55 -23.84
N GLN A 92 16.07 -14.05 -23.30
CA GLN A 92 15.36 -15.18 -23.86
C GLN A 92 14.50 -14.81 -25.09
N TYR A 93 13.82 -13.68 -25.06
CA TYR A 93 12.80 -13.30 -26.05
C TYR A 93 13.15 -12.11 -26.95
N ILE A 94 13.92 -11.14 -26.46
CA ILE A 94 14.25 -9.94 -27.21
C ILE A 94 15.60 -10.06 -27.89
N GLU A 95 16.65 -10.38 -27.14
CA GLU A 95 18.04 -10.48 -27.63
C GLU A 95 18.20 -11.57 -28.69
N LYS A 96 17.49 -12.67 -28.57
CA LYS A 96 17.50 -13.77 -29.54
C LYS A 96 16.72 -13.50 -30.82
N ASP A 97 15.94 -12.44 -30.86
CA ASP A 97 15.21 -12.01 -32.06
C ASP A 97 15.93 -10.81 -32.71
N PRO A 98 16.68 -11.02 -33.81
CA PRO A 98 17.46 -9.93 -34.44
C PRO A 98 16.61 -8.78 -34.91
N ALA A 99 15.33 -9.00 -35.17
CA ALA A 99 14.42 -7.95 -35.63
C ALA A 99 14.00 -7.04 -34.46
N LEU A 100 13.84 -7.57 -33.26
CA LEU A 100 13.52 -6.81 -32.07
C LEU A 100 14.77 -6.16 -31.46
N GLU A 101 15.86 -6.89 -31.35
CA GLU A 101 17.14 -6.39 -30.81
C GLU A 101 17.59 -5.08 -31.49
N ARG A 102 17.47 -5.01 -32.80
CA ARG A 102 17.84 -3.83 -33.57
C ARG A 102 16.89 -2.63 -33.43
N ARG A 103 15.71 -2.86 -32.85
CA ARG A 103 14.63 -1.86 -32.74
C ARG A 103 14.51 -1.25 -31.34
N PHE A 104 14.99 -1.96 -30.33
CA PHE A 104 14.98 -1.50 -28.95
C PHE A 104 16.39 -1.21 -28.46
N GLN A 105 16.59 0.01 -27.97
CA GLN A 105 17.80 0.35 -27.24
C GLN A 105 17.63 -0.12 -25.80
N PRO A 106 18.45 -1.06 -25.29
CA PRO A 106 18.33 -1.50 -23.91
C PRO A 106 18.75 -0.38 -22.94
N VAL A 107 17.95 -0.20 -21.91
CA VAL A 107 18.23 0.68 -20.77
C VAL A 107 18.12 -0.18 -19.52
N GLN A 108 19.27 -0.49 -18.94
CA GLN A 108 19.31 -1.27 -17.70
C GLN A 108 18.93 -0.38 -16.52
N VAL A 109 17.99 -0.86 -15.71
CA VAL A 109 17.59 -0.24 -14.46
C VAL A 109 18.14 -1.09 -13.33
N ASP A 110 19.15 -0.60 -12.65
CA ASP A 110 19.80 -1.30 -11.56
C ASP A 110 19.00 -1.16 -10.26
N GLU A 111 19.26 -2.06 -9.33
CA GLU A 111 18.72 -1.99 -7.97
C GLU A 111 19.19 -0.69 -7.29
N PRO A 112 18.28 0.08 -6.67
CA PRO A 112 18.66 1.29 -5.95
C PRO A 112 19.50 0.96 -4.72
N THR A 113 20.31 1.92 -4.28
CA THR A 113 21.05 1.82 -3.02
C THR A 113 20.07 1.88 -1.82
N VAL A 114 20.58 1.54 -0.62
CA VAL A 114 19.81 1.71 0.61
C VAL A 114 19.39 3.18 0.82
N GLU A 115 20.27 4.13 0.56
CA GLU A 115 19.97 5.57 0.66
C GLU A 115 18.91 6.02 -0.33
N ASP A 116 18.99 5.57 -1.58
CA ASP A 116 17.97 5.84 -2.59
C ASP A 116 16.63 5.22 -2.20
N THR A 117 16.65 4.01 -1.67
CA THR A 117 15.45 3.32 -1.19
C THR A 117 14.78 4.08 -0.04
N ILE A 118 15.54 4.59 0.92
CA ILE A 118 15.01 5.44 2.00
C ILE A 118 14.32 6.68 1.43
N SER A 119 14.93 7.31 0.43
CA SER A 119 14.35 8.47 -0.25
C SER A 119 13.05 8.12 -0.98
N ILE A 120 13.00 6.98 -1.65
CA ILE A 120 11.78 6.46 -2.29
C ILE A 120 10.69 6.21 -1.24
N LEU A 121 11.01 5.55 -0.13
CA LEU A 121 10.05 5.28 0.94
C LEU A 121 9.51 6.56 1.57
N ARG A 122 10.35 7.57 1.77
CA ARG A 122 9.91 8.89 2.25
C ARG A 122 8.94 9.56 1.28
N GLY A 123 9.15 9.41 -0.01
CA GLY A 123 8.24 9.90 -1.05
C GLY A 123 6.90 9.16 -1.10
N LEU A 124 6.86 7.89 -0.69
CA LEU A 124 5.65 7.07 -0.65
C LEU A 124 4.92 7.11 0.69
N LYS A 125 5.58 7.58 1.75
CA LYS A 125 5.10 7.55 3.14
C LYS A 125 3.67 8.07 3.29
N GLU A 126 3.37 9.25 2.81
CA GLU A 126 2.06 9.86 2.98
C GLU A 126 0.94 9.04 2.33
N ARG A 127 1.18 8.47 1.17
CA ARG A 127 0.20 7.61 0.46
C ARG A 127 -0.10 6.33 1.25
N TYR A 128 0.92 5.70 1.82
CA TYR A 128 0.74 4.52 2.66
C TYR A 128 0.05 4.87 3.99
N GLU A 129 0.39 6.00 4.60
CA GLU A 129 -0.28 6.50 5.81
C GLU A 129 -1.78 6.73 5.57
N VAL A 130 -2.14 7.34 4.45
CA VAL A 130 -3.54 7.55 4.07
C VAL A 130 -4.25 6.25 3.75
N PHE A 131 -3.64 5.40 2.95
CA PHE A 131 -4.25 4.12 2.53
C PHE A 131 -4.54 3.20 3.72
N HIS A 132 -3.60 3.05 4.63
CA HIS A 132 -3.75 2.18 5.79
C HIS A 132 -4.36 2.86 7.02
N GLY A 133 -4.39 4.18 7.07
CA GLY A 133 -4.88 4.93 8.22
C GLY A 133 -3.97 4.85 9.45
N VAL A 134 -2.68 4.77 9.24
CA VAL A 134 -1.64 4.67 10.28
C VAL A 134 -0.56 5.72 10.07
N LYS A 135 0.26 5.98 11.09
CA LYS A 135 1.47 6.79 10.98
C LYS A 135 2.69 5.89 10.79
N ILE A 136 3.68 6.39 10.05
CA ILE A 136 4.93 5.69 9.81
C ILE A 136 6.07 6.56 10.32
N SER A 137 6.87 6.04 11.26
CA SER A 137 8.06 6.74 11.72
C SER A 137 9.18 6.70 10.67
N ASP A 138 10.05 7.71 10.68
CA ASP A 138 11.22 7.72 9.79
C ASP A 138 12.17 6.54 10.09
N ASN A 139 12.31 6.17 11.35
CA ASN A 139 13.08 4.99 11.76
C ASN A 139 12.55 3.70 11.16
N ALA A 140 11.23 3.57 10.98
CA ALA A 140 10.63 2.42 10.30
C ALA A 140 11.07 2.34 8.84
N LEU A 141 11.13 3.47 8.13
CA LEU A 141 11.57 3.53 6.75
C LEU A 141 13.06 3.17 6.61
N ILE A 142 13.89 3.69 7.50
CA ILE A 142 15.32 3.36 7.55
C ILE A 142 15.51 1.88 7.85
N ALA A 143 14.80 1.34 8.83
CA ALA A 143 14.84 -0.09 9.15
C ALA A 143 14.37 -0.97 7.99
N ALA A 144 13.30 -0.59 7.30
CA ALA A 144 12.80 -1.33 6.14
C ALA A 144 13.87 -1.44 5.03
N ALA A 145 14.54 -0.36 4.71
CA ALA A 145 15.59 -0.34 3.70
C ALA A 145 16.84 -1.13 4.17
N THR A 146 17.34 -0.88 5.36
CA THR A 146 18.55 -1.51 5.90
C THR A 146 18.38 -2.99 6.19
N LEU A 147 17.33 -3.38 6.87
CA LEU A 147 17.10 -4.77 7.23
C LEU A 147 16.73 -5.63 6.01
N SER A 148 15.98 -5.10 5.07
CA SER A 148 15.69 -5.82 3.82
C SER A 148 16.95 -6.03 2.99
N ASP A 149 17.80 -5.04 2.88
CA ASP A 149 19.06 -5.16 2.17
C ASP A 149 19.96 -6.23 2.78
N ARG A 150 20.08 -6.23 4.11
CA ARG A 150 21.00 -7.11 4.84
C ARG A 150 20.50 -8.55 4.95
N TYR A 151 19.20 -8.77 5.17
CA TYR A 151 18.66 -10.07 5.57
C TYR A 151 17.72 -10.73 4.56
N ILE A 152 17.15 -10.00 3.61
CA ILE A 152 16.30 -10.54 2.55
C ILE A 152 17.10 -10.56 1.25
N THR A 153 17.67 -11.72 0.92
CA THR A 153 18.63 -11.86 -0.18
C THR A 153 18.02 -12.38 -1.48
N ASP A 154 16.80 -12.88 -1.42
CA ASP A 154 16.07 -13.48 -2.55
C ASP A 154 15.17 -12.48 -3.30
N ARG A 155 15.14 -11.24 -2.87
CA ARG A 155 14.33 -10.15 -3.44
C ARG A 155 15.15 -8.88 -3.56
N PHE A 156 14.66 -7.92 -4.34
CA PHE A 156 15.39 -6.70 -4.68
C PHE A 156 14.79 -5.45 -4.03
N LEU A 157 15.66 -4.45 -3.78
CA LEU A 157 15.25 -3.10 -3.48
C LEU A 157 14.69 -2.43 -4.76
N PRO A 158 13.72 -1.52 -4.68
CA PRO A 158 13.05 -1.04 -3.44
C PRO A 158 11.89 -1.93 -2.99
N ASP A 159 11.46 -2.90 -3.78
CA ASP A 159 10.22 -3.65 -3.56
C ASP A 159 10.19 -4.38 -2.22
N LYS A 160 11.26 -5.07 -1.85
CA LYS A 160 11.32 -5.76 -0.55
C LYS A 160 11.20 -4.83 0.65
N ALA A 161 11.70 -3.61 0.56
CA ALA A 161 11.54 -2.60 1.61
C ALA A 161 10.11 -2.01 1.61
N ILE A 162 9.53 -1.77 0.45
CA ILE A 162 8.15 -1.31 0.30
C ILE A 162 7.18 -2.34 0.89
N ASP A 163 7.37 -3.61 0.59
CA ASP A 163 6.53 -4.69 1.12
C ASP A 163 6.60 -4.82 2.64
N LEU A 164 7.78 -4.58 3.25
CA LEU A 164 7.91 -4.53 4.70
C LEU A 164 7.09 -3.40 5.31
N VAL A 165 7.13 -2.22 4.72
CA VAL A 165 6.34 -1.06 5.17
C VAL A 165 4.86 -1.33 5.01
N ASP A 166 4.44 -1.87 3.89
CA ASP A 166 3.04 -2.20 3.62
C ASP A 166 2.48 -3.22 4.62
N GLU A 167 3.20 -4.30 4.86
CA GLU A 167 2.82 -5.32 5.82
C GLU A 167 2.82 -4.80 7.26
N ALA A 168 3.78 -3.96 7.63
CA ALA A 168 3.84 -3.33 8.94
C ALA A 168 2.65 -2.38 9.16
N CYS A 169 2.26 -1.62 8.15
CA CYS A 169 1.08 -0.78 8.19
C CYS A 169 -0.20 -1.60 8.37
N ALA A 170 -0.35 -2.69 7.62
CA ALA A 170 -1.49 -3.60 7.74
C ALA A 170 -1.56 -4.25 9.14
N MET A 171 -0.42 -4.61 9.71
CA MET A 171 -0.34 -5.17 11.06
C MET A 171 -0.81 -4.17 12.12
N ILE A 172 -0.32 -2.93 12.09
CA ILE A 172 -0.75 -1.88 13.00
C ILE A 172 -2.23 -1.55 12.82
N LYS A 173 -2.72 -1.49 11.58
CA LYS A 173 -4.15 -1.27 11.31
C LYS A 173 -5.02 -2.38 11.93
N THR A 174 -4.60 -3.62 11.83
CA THR A 174 -5.29 -4.76 12.45
C THR A 174 -5.28 -4.65 13.97
N GLU A 175 -4.16 -4.27 14.57
CA GLU A 175 -4.08 -4.02 16.03
C GLU A 175 -5.01 -2.88 16.46
N MET A 176 -5.08 -1.79 15.69
CA MET A 176 -5.97 -0.65 15.97
C MET A 176 -7.45 -1.02 15.92
N ASP A 177 -7.84 -1.91 15.02
CA ASP A 177 -9.22 -2.37 14.87
C ASP A 177 -9.59 -3.44 15.88
N SER A 178 -8.62 -4.03 16.55
CA SER A 178 -8.81 -5.05 17.58
C SER A 178 -8.93 -4.42 18.96
N MET A 179 -9.70 -5.08 19.84
CA MET A 179 -9.76 -4.71 21.26
C MET A 179 -8.38 -4.87 21.88
N PRO A 180 -7.89 -3.87 22.67
CA PRO A 180 -6.65 -4.02 23.41
C PRO A 180 -6.64 -5.24 24.31
N SER A 181 -5.51 -5.94 24.40
CA SER A 181 -5.40 -7.20 25.17
C SER A 181 -5.82 -7.05 26.63
N GLU A 182 -5.49 -5.94 27.26
CA GLU A 182 -5.91 -5.66 28.64
C GLU A 182 -7.43 -5.56 28.79
N MET A 183 -8.12 -4.98 27.81
CA MET A 183 -9.60 -4.96 27.79
C MET A 183 -10.19 -6.34 27.51
N ASP A 184 -9.57 -7.11 26.62
CA ASP A 184 -10.02 -8.46 26.30
C ASP A 184 -9.90 -9.39 27.52
N ASP A 185 -8.80 -9.31 28.27
CA ASP A 185 -8.62 -10.04 29.53
C ASP A 185 -9.69 -9.68 30.56
N LEU A 186 -10.02 -8.39 30.70
CA LEU A 186 -11.11 -7.94 31.56
C LEU A 186 -12.47 -8.49 31.11
N ALA A 187 -12.75 -8.48 29.83
CA ALA A 187 -13.99 -9.01 29.27
C ALA A 187 -14.12 -10.52 29.54
N HIS A 188 -13.05 -11.28 29.37
CA HIS A 188 -13.02 -12.71 29.70
C HIS A 188 -13.26 -12.95 31.17
N ARG A 189 -12.60 -12.19 32.05
CA ARG A 189 -12.80 -12.32 33.51
C ARG A 189 -14.22 -11.97 33.91
N ILE A 190 -14.79 -10.90 33.37
CA ILE A 190 -16.20 -10.53 33.60
C ILE A 190 -17.13 -11.66 33.18
N THR A 191 -16.92 -12.26 32.02
CA THR A 191 -17.72 -13.37 31.52
C THR A 191 -17.64 -14.58 32.46
N GLN A 192 -16.44 -14.94 32.92
CA GLN A 192 -16.25 -16.03 33.89
C GLN A 192 -17.02 -15.77 35.18
N LEU A 193 -16.94 -14.56 35.74
CA LEU A 193 -17.66 -14.20 36.98
C LEU A 193 -19.17 -14.17 36.78
N GLN A 194 -19.66 -13.75 35.62
CA GLN A 194 -21.09 -13.80 35.28
C GLN A 194 -21.61 -15.23 35.22
N ILE A 195 -20.86 -16.16 34.67
CA ILE A 195 -21.20 -17.59 34.63
C ILE A 195 -21.27 -18.15 36.07
N GLU A 196 -20.24 -17.87 36.89
CA GLU A 196 -20.20 -18.27 38.30
C GLU A 196 -21.38 -17.67 39.09
N GLN A 197 -21.71 -16.40 38.84
CA GLN A 197 -22.85 -15.72 39.48
C GLN A 197 -24.17 -16.42 39.21
N VAL A 198 -24.43 -16.82 37.98
CA VAL A 198 -25.65 -17.55 37.62
C VAL A 198 -25.74 -18.89 38.36
N SER A 199 -24.61 -19.57 38.50
CA SER A 199 -24.54 -20.83 39.25
C SER A 199 -24.79 -20.62 40.73
N LEU A 200 -24.10 -19.66 41.37
CA LEU A 200 -24.23 -19.38 42.82
C LEU A 200 -25.59 -18.84 43.21
N LYS A 201 -26.31 -18.16 42.36
CA LYS A 201 -27.68 -17.69 42.60
C LYS A 201 -28.69 -18.82 42.79
N LYS A 202 -28.37 -20.03 42.37
CA LYS A 202 -29.21 -21.22 42.54
C LYS A 202 -28.95 -21.92 43.87
N GLU A 203 -27.87 -21.62 44.55
CA GLU A 203 -27.47 -22.23 45.81
C GLU A 203 -27.98 -21.42 47.02
N THR A 204 -28.29 -22.11 48.11
CA THR A 204 -28.89 -21.51 49.32
C THR A 204 -28.01 -21.61 50.57
N ASP A 205 -26.88 -22.29 50.47
CA ASP A 205 -25.95 -22.46 51.58
C ASP A 205 -25.17 -21.16 51.89
N ALA A 206 -24.78 -21.00 53.15
CA ALA A 206 -24.12 -19.80 53.65
C ALA A 206 -22.78 -19.50 52.95
N LEU A 207 -22.04 -20.55 52.57
CA LEU A 207 -20.75 -20.41 51.88
C LEU A 207 -20.94 -19.85 50.46
N SER A 208 -21.88 -20.39 49.71
CA SER A 208 -22.25 -19.93 48.38
C SER A 208 -22.79 -18.50 48.40
N GLN A 209 -23.59 -18.14 49.40
CA GLN A 209 -24.08 -16.76 49.56
C GLN A 209 -22.94 -15.76 49.86
N SER A 210 -21.98 -16.15 50.72
CA SER A 210 -20.81 -15.31 50.98
C SER A 210 -19.95 -15.12 49.71
N ARG A 211 -19.70 -16.20 48.97
CA ARG A 211 -18.97 -16.15 47.71
C ARG A 211 -19.71 -15.29 46.69
N LEU A 212 -21.01 -15.40 46.58
CA LEU A 212 -21.82 -14.57 45.65
C LEU A 212 -21.68 -13.10 45.97
N LYS A 213 -21.69 -12.70 47.25
CA LYS A 213 -21.50 -11.30 47.64
C LYS A 213 -20.14 -10.76 47.25
N ASP A 214 -19.07 -11.51 47.47
CA ASP A 214 -17.72 -11.14 47.11
C ASP A 214 -17.54 -11.04 45.58
N LEU A 215 -18.10 -12.02 44.86
CA LEU A 215 -18.11 -12.07 43.42
C LEU A 215 -18.86 -10.88 42.79
N GLU A 216 -20.01 -10.52 43.31
CA GLU A 216 -20.79 -9.36 42.81
C GLU A 216 -20.04 -8.06 43.01
N LYS A 217 -19.31 -7.92 44.13
CA LYS A 217 -18.42 -6.77 44.34
C LYS A 217 -17.29 -6.73 43.34
N GLU A 218 -16.56 -7.83 43.14
CA GLU A 218 -15.49 -7.95 42.16
C GLU A 218 -16.02 -7.67 40.74
N LEU A 219 -17.18 -8.25 40.39
CA LEU A 219 -17.81 -8.05 39.10
C LEU A 219 -18.16 -6.59 38.85
N ALA A 220 -18.70 -5.88 39.80
CA ALA A 220 -19.03 -4.46 39.71
C ALA A 220 -17.77 -3.61 39.46
N GLU A 221 -16.70 -3.88 40.23
CA GLU A 221 -15.41 -3.18 40.05
C GLU A 221 -14.81 -3.42 38.69
N LEU A 222 -14.81 -4.64 38.16
CA LEU A 222 -14.28 -4.98 36.82
C LEU A 222 -15.15 -4.42 35.72
N GLN A 223 -16.47 -4.41 35.87
CA GLN A 223 -17.38 -3.80 34.88
C GLN A 223 -17.18 -2.28 34.80
N ASP A 224 -16.97 -1.61 35.93
CA ASP A 224 -16.68 -0.17 35.94
C ASP A 224 -15.34 0.14 35.31
N LYS A 225 -14.30 -0.64 35.59
CA LYS A 225 -12.98 -0.53 34.95
C LYS A 225 -13.08 -0.74 33.44
N PHE A 226 -13.78 -1.80 33.02
CA PHE A 226 -13.98 -2.10 31.61
C PHE A 226 -14.73 -0.97 30.88
N ARG A 227 -15.79 -0.44 31.47
CA ARG A 227 -16.57 0.67 30.91
C ARG A 227 -15.73 1.93 30.73
N SER A 228 -14.92 2.26 31.74
CA SER A 228 -13.99 3.39 31.66
C SER A 228 -12.95 3.23 30.56
N MET A 229 -12.33 2.04 30.47
CA MET A 229 -11.35 1.74 29.43
C MET A 229 -11.98 1.75 28.03
N LYS A 230 -13.19 1.19 27.91
CA LYS A 230 -13.94 1.18 26.64
C LYS A 230 -14.24 2.60 26.15
N ALA A 231 -14.70 3.48 27.04
CA ALA A 231 -14.96 4.88 26.69
C ALA A 231 -13.69 5.59 26.23
N LYS A 232 -12.56 5.37 26.92
CA LYS A 232 -11.26 5.91 26.52
C LYS A 232 -10.82 5.39 25.16
N TRP A 233 -10.92 4.08 24.94
CA TRP A 233 -10.57 3.44 23.68
C TRP A 233 -11.41 3.96 22.50
N GLU A 234 -12.73 4.08 22.67
CA GLU A 234 -13.62 4.64 21.65
C GLU A 234 -13.30 6.11 21.34
N ASN A 235 -12.97 6.91 22.36
CA ASN A 235 -12.55 8.29 22.16
C ASN A 235 -11.23 8.38 21.38
N GLU A 236 -10.26 7.53 21.68
CA GLU A 236 -9.00 7.46 20.94
C GLU A 236 -9.22 7.02 19.49
N LYS A 237 -10.06 6.00 19.24
CA LYS A 237 -10.44 5.59 17.88
C LYS A 237 -11.11 6.71 17.10
N ASN A 238 -12.01 7.45 17.71
CA ASN A 238 -12.69 8.58 17.07
C ASN A 238 -11.71 9.71 16.73
N ALA A 239 -10.77 10.02 17.62
CA ALA A 239 -9.74 11.01 17.36
C ALA A 239 -8.84 10.63 16.18
N ILE A 240 -8.41 9.37 16.14
CA ILE A 240 -7.63 8.82 15.02
C ILE A 240 -8.44 8.86 13.72
N GLY A 241 -9.73 8.50 13.78
CA GLY A 241 -10.64 8.52 12.63
C GLY A 241 -10.81 9.94 12.05
N LYS A 242 -10.87 10.98 12.90
CA LYS A 242 -10.92 12.39 12.44
C LYS A 242 -9.64 12.79 11.69
N VAL A 243 -8.48 12.45 12.24
CA VAL A 243 -7.19 12.72 11.60
C VAL A 243 -7.11 12.01 10.25
N GLN A 244 -7.52 10.77 10.20
CA GLN A 244 -7.56 9.96 8.97
C GLN A 244 -8.46 10.60 7.90
N THR A 245 -9.67 10.98 8.26
CA THR A 245 -10.63 11.63 7.35
C THR A 245 -10.05 12.94 6.79
N LEU A 246 -9.40 13.75 7.62
CA LEU A 246 -8.75 14.98 7.16
C LEU A 246 -7.61 14.72 6.19
N ARG A 247 -6.81 13.71 6.42
CA ARG A 247 -5.73 13.32 5.50
C ARG A 247 -6.27 12.85 4.15
N GLU A 248 -7.32 12.03 4.15
CA GLU A 248 -8.01 11.61 2.93
C GLU A 248 -8.56 12.79 2.15
N GLN A 249 -9.19 13.75 2.82
CA GLN A 249 -9.71 14.97 2.19
C GLN A 249 -8.59 15.83 1.59
N ILE A 250 -7.45 15.95 2.27
CA ILE A 250 -6.26 16.66 1.76
C ILE A 250 -5.74 15.97 0.49
N GLU A 251 -5.62 14.66 0.49
CA GLU A 251 -5.15 13.92 -0.68
C GLU A 251 -6.12 14.04 -1.86
N GLN A 252 -7.41 13.90 -1.62
CA GLN A 252 -8.44 14.12 -2.63
C GLN A 252 -8.41 15.56 -3.19
N THR A 253 -8.15 16.56 -2.34
CA THR A 253 -8.02 17.94 -2.76
C THR A 253 -6.77 18.15 -3.60
N ASN A 254 -5.63 17.56 -3.23
CA ASN A 254 -4.40 17.59 -4.04
C ASN A 254 -4.61 16.93 -5.40
N ALA A 255 -5.27 15.78 -5.45
CA ALA A 255 -5.62 15.11 -6.71
C ALA A 255 -6.54 15.96 -7.59
N ALA A 256 -7.51 16.64 -6.99
CA ALA A 256 -8.42 17.56 -7.69
C ALA A 256 -7.67 18.80 -8.24
N ILE A 257 -6.70 19.33 -7.50
CA ILE A 257 -5.82 20.42 -7.96
C ILE A 257 -5.00 19.96 -9.18
N GLU A 258 -4.35 18.82 -9.11
CA GLU A 258 -3.57 18.28 -10.23
C GLU A 258 -4.46 18.06 -11.47
N LYS A 259 -5.66 17.53 -11.27
CA LYS A 259 -6.63 17.32 -12.36
C LYS A 259 -7.06 18.65 -12.99
N ALA A 260 -7.40 19.65 -12.18
CA ALA A 260 -7.77 20.98 -12.65
C ALA A 260 -6.62 21.66 -13.41
N GLN A 261 -5.38 21.51 -12.97
CA GLN A 261 -4.20 22.01 -13.68
C GLN A 261 -3.99 21.33 -15.04
N ARG A 262 -4.20 20.02 -15.12
CA ARG A 262 -4.14 19.27 -16.39
C ARG A 262 -5.22 19.67 -17.38
N GLU A 263 -6.40 19.99 -16.90
CA GLU A 263 -7.54 20.46 -17.69
C GLU A 263 -7.49 21.98 -18.00
N TYR A 264 -6.42 22.68 -17.56
CA TYR A 264 -6.27 24.13 -17.64
C TYR A 264 -7.35 24.97 -16.96
N ASP A 265 -8.09 24.39 -16.02
CA ASP A 265 -9.04 25.11 -15.17
C ASP A 265 -8.30 25.75 -14.00
N LEU A 266 -7.60 26.86 -14.29
CA LEU A 266 -6.75 27.57 -13.35
C LEU A 266 -7.53 28.21 -12.19
N ASN A 267 -8.79 28.60 -12.44
CA ASN A 267 -9.65 29.19 -11.39
C ASN A 267 -9.99 28.14 -10.34
N LYS A 268 -10.42 26.96 -10.75
CA LYS A 268 -10.72 25.85 -9.84
C LYS A 268 -9.47 25.38 -9.10
N ALA A 269 -8.33 25.27 -9.79
CA ALA A 269 -7.05 24.93 -9.17
C ALA A 269 -6.64 25.96 -8.10
N ALA A 270 -6.79 27.24 -8.38
CA ALA A 270 -6.49 28.33 -7.42
C ALA A 270 -7.44 28.32 -6.21
N GLU A 271 -8.73 28.13 -6.43
CA GLU A 271 -9.73 28.04 -5.36
C GLU A 271 -9.43 26.89 -4.39
N LEU A 272 -9.11 25.72 -4.91
CA LEU A 272 -8.74 24.55 -4.12
C LEU A 272 -7.40 24.74 -3.40
N LYS A 273 -6.38 25.24 -4.09
CA LYS A 273 -5.02 25.39 -3.56
C LYS A 273 -4.90 26.46 -2.49
N TYR A 274 -5.59 27.59 -2.66
CA TYR A 274 -5.48 28.75 -1.76
C TYR A 274 -6.64 28.89 -0.78
N GLY A 275 -7.76 28.23 -1.00
CA GLY A 275 -8.94 28.21 -0.16
C GLY A 275 -9.09 26.94 0.66
N LYS A 276 -9.45 25.85 0.00
CA LYS A 276 -9.82 24.59 0.68
C LYS A 276 -8.62 23.88 1.31
N LEU A 277 -7.50 23.76 0.60
CA LEU A 277 -6.33 23.01 1.07
C LEU A 277 -5.71 23.58 2.35
N PRO A 278 -5.43 24.92 2.47
CA PRO A 278 -4.89 25.48 3.70
C PRO A 278 -5.82 25.30 4.90
N GLN A 279 -7.14 25.36 4.69
CA GLN A 279 -8.14 25.17 5.74
C GLN A 279 -8.12 23.75 6.27
N LEU A 280 -8.05 22.75 5.39
CA LEU A 280 -7.91 21.34 5.77
C LEU A 280 -6.58 21.06 6.49
N GLN A 281 -5.48 21.63 6.02
CA GLN A 281 -4.16 21.50 6.65
C GLN A 281 -4.14 22.09 8.05
N LYS A 282 -4.79 23.23 8.27
CA LYS A 282 -4.93 23.84 9.59
C LYS A 282 -5.75 22.97 10.54
N GLN A 283 -6.88 22.44 10.07
CA GLN A 283 -7.70 21.50 10.86
C GLN A 283 -6.93 20.25 11.23
N LEU A 284 -6.16 19.69 10.30
CA LEU A 284 -5.31 18.52 10.54
C LEU A 284 -4.26 18.82 11.62
N GLU A 285 -3.58 19.95 11.53
CA GLU A 285 -2.58 20.36 12.52
C GLU A 285 -3.19 20.51 13.93
N GLU A 286 -4.37 21.09 14.04
CA GLU A 286 -5.09 21.22 15.32
C GLU A 286 -5.46 19.86 15.91
N GLU A 287 -6.01 18.94 15.10
CA GLU A 287 -6.37 17.58 15.54
C GLU A 287 -5.13 16.74 15.90
N GLU A 288 -4.04 16.88 15.18
CA GLU A 288 -2.76 16.21 15.52
C GLU A 288 -2.16 16.74 16.83
N LYS A 289 -2.27 18.02 17.13
CA LYS A 289 -1.84 18.60 18.43
C LYS A 289 -2.68 18.04 19.58
N ILE A 290 -3.98 17.91 19.40
CA ILE A 290 -4.88 17.34 20.40
C ILE A 290 -4.53 15.86 20.63
N ALA A 291 -4.28 15.09 19.59
CA ALA A 291 -3.88 13.69 19.67
C ALA A 291 -2.51 13.52 20.34
N ALA A 292 -1.55 14.39 20.05
CA ALA A 292 -0.20 14.35 20.65
C ALA A 292 -0.20 14.65 22.15
N ALA A 293 -1.09 15.51 22.64
CA ALA A 293 -1.23 15.82 24.06
C ALA A 293 -1.74 14.65 24.92
N LYS A 294 -2.37 13.65 24.30
CA LYS A 294 -2.96 12.48 24.99
C LYS A 294 -2.08 11.21 24.98
N LYS A 295 -0.83 11.29 24.48
CA LYS A 295 0.01 10.10 24.19
C LYS A 295 0.52 9.32 25.39
N GLU A 296 0.67 9.90 26.56
CA GLU A 296 1.28 9.23 27.72
C GLU A 296 0.46 8.05 28.27
N ASP A 297 -0.81 7.96 27.90
CA ASP A 297 -1.75 6.99 28.48
C ASP A 297 -2.61 6.28 27.40
N SER A 298 -2.10 6.22 26.17
CA SER A 298 -2.85 5.69 25.02
C SER A 298 -3.01 4.18 25.05
N LEU A 299 -4.24 3.70 24.81
CA LEU A 299 -4.57 2.28 24.63
C LEU A 299 -4.34 1.79 23.19
N LEU A 300 -4.18 2.71 22.22
CA LEU A 300 -4.00 2.41 20.81
C LEU A 300 -2.60 2.77 20.34
N ARG A 301 -1.99 1.86 19.58
CA ARG A 301 -0.79 2.11 18.80
C ARG A 301 -1.23 2.46 17.36
N ASP A 302 -0.90 3.64 16.90
CA ASP A 302 -1.25 4.15 15.58
C ASP A 302 -0.05 4.34 14.65
N ARG A 303 1.15 3.95 15.12
CA ARG A 303 2.41 4.24 14.44
C ARG A 303 3.22 2.98 14.19
N VAL A 304 3.67 2.84 12.95
CA VAL A 304 4.67 1.85 12.56
C VAL A 304 6.05 2.35 12.97
N THR A 305 6.79 1.52 13.71
CA THR A 305 8.16 1.75 14.14
C THR A 305 9.10 0.70 13.57
N ASP A 306 10.40 0.85 13.83
CA ASP A 306 11.41 -0.15 13.50
C ASP A 306 11.16 -1.52 14.16
N GLU A 307 10.47 -1.57 15.30
CA GLU A 307 10.10 -2.83 15.94
C GLU A 307 9.18 -3.71 15.09
N GLU A 308 8.15 -3.15 14.49
CA GLU A 308 7.24 -3.88 13.59
C GLU A 308 7.99 -4.39 12.37
N ILE A 309 8.85 -3.57 11.79
CA ILE A 309 9.70 -3.96 10.66
C ILE A 309 10.61 -5.13 11.04
N ALA A 310 11.27 -5.06 12.17
CA ALA A 310 12.14 -6.13 12.67
C ALA A 310 11.38 -7.45 12.89
N ARG A 311 10.17 -7.39 13.45
CA ARG A 311 9.31 -8.58 13.63
C ARG A 311 8.94 -9.24 12.31
N ILE A 312 8.63 -8.47 11.30
CA ILE A 312 8.28 -8.99 9.97
C ILE A 312 9.50 -9.62 9.31
N VAL A 313 10.65 -8.97 9.37
CA VAL A 313 11.91 -9.51 8.85
C VAL A 313 12.26 -10.83 9.56
N ALA A 314 12.11 -10.89 10.88
CA ALA A 314 12.31 -12.11 11.65
C ALA A 314 11.39 -13.26 11.21
N ARG A 315 10.12 -12.96 10.94
CA ARG A 315 9.16 -13.93 10.44
C ARG A 315 9.49 -14.42 9.04
N TRP A 316 9.91 -13.54 8.13
CA TRP A 316 10.23 -13.90 6.75
C TRP A 316 11.54 -14.68 6.63
N THR A 317 12.53 -14.34 7.46
CA THR A 317 13.89 -14.91 7.39
C THR A 317 14.15 -16.04 8.39
N GLY A 318 13.34 -16.15 9.43
CA GLY A 318 13.58 -17.05 10.57
C GLY A 318 14.70 -16.59 11.50
N ILE A 319 15.24 -15.39 11.35
CA ILE A 319 16.28 -14.80 12.22
C ILE A 319 15.61 -14.20 13.46
N PRO A 320 16.05 -14.50 14.69
CA PRO A 320 15.48 -13.91 15.90
C PRO A 320 15.58 -12.38 15.91
N VAL A 321 14.52 -11.70 16.36
CA VAL A 321 14.44 -10.21 16.42
C VAL A 321 15.61 -9.58 17.16
N GLU A 322 16.05 -10.20 18.26
CA GLU A 322 17.17 -9.74 19.08
C GLU A 322 18.47 -9.56 18.29
N LYS A 323 18.70 -10.44 17.31
CA LYS A 323 19.86 -10.34 16.41
C LYS A 323 19.73 -9.27 15.33
N LEU A 324 18.49 -8.82 15.04
CA LEU A 324 18.22 -7.78 14.03
C LEU A 324 18.39 -6.37 14.60
N VAL A 325 18.23 -6.21 15.91
CA VAL A 325 18.30 -4.91 16.61
C VAL A 325 19.72 -4.60 17.10
N GLU A 326 20.56 -5.59 17.29
CA GLU A 326 21.95 -5.42 17.74
C GLU A 326 22.95 -5.00 16.63
N GLY A 327 22.52 -4.79 15.44
CA GLY A 327 23.32 -4.38 14.26
C GLY A 327 22.98 -3.01 13.79
#